data_6b94646e709b94a9e507efec0325d3b6
#
_entry.id   6b94646e709b94a9e507efec0325d3b6
#
_cell.length_a   1.000
_cell.length_b   1.000
_cell.length_c   1.000
_cell.angle_alpha   90.00
_cell.angle_beta   90.00
_cell.angle_gamma   90.00
#
_symmetry.space_group_name_H-M   'P 1'
#
loop_
_entity.id
_entity.type
_entity.pdbx_description
1 polymer ?
#
loop_
_entity_poly.entity_id
_entity_poly.type
_entity_poly.pdbx_seq_one_letter_code
_entity_poly.pdbx_strand_id
1 'polypeptide(L)'
;MITPAYRQIILEMANKGVSIREISRMLKVSRNTVRDVLNKGDNPAPARESKYGRHLPVIKELFRDCRGNAVRIQEELAARHDISIPYQSLTWIIRKEGLGSRKKKRAGEYVFAPGEEMQHDTSPHNIFLGGRKIKAQCAALVLSYSRRIYVQYHPCFTRFECRVFLAKGFEFMGGTAGKCIIDNTHVIVANGVGPDAIITSEMEHFGRMYKTRFEPHWLNDPDRKARVERPFHYIENNFIPGRTFTDWQDINNQAIDWCNKVSNPKHKRSLGMSPDAAYIMEKPSLNPLPPVSPPVYKSFYRVVDIQGYVQLETNRYSVPHKLVGARLEVQKHWNKVLIYNKQTKVAEHTRILDKKDTRSTLPGHHPPLNRKISHQGPCKEEILLTGYNQELDFYVQNLKKRSRGRGVLNLRRLLNLQRSYPVEPFMAGISKALQYGLYDLARLEKIILDNTAGDFFDLS
;
A
#
# COMPACT_ATOMS: atom_id res chain seq x y z
N MET A 1 5.03 27.70 -41.01
CA MET A 1 4.85 27.70 -42.48
C MET A 1 3.61 28.51 -42.80
N ILE A 2 3.68 29.39 -43.84
CA ILE A 2 2.55 30.18 -44.27
C ILE A 2 1.61 29.29 -45.10
N THR A 3 0.31 29.42 -44.85
CA THR A 3 -0.72 28.69 -45.63
C THR A 3 -0.80 29.20 -47.09
N PRO A 4 -1.25 28.35 -48.05
CA PRO A 4 -1.41 28.78 -49.44
C PRO A 4 -2.25 30.05 -49.57
N ALA A 5 -3.33 30.19 -48.85
CA ALA A 5 -4.16 31.38 -48.83
C ALA A 5 -3.38 32.66 -48.40
N TYR A 6 -2.50 32.54 -47.43
CA TYR A 6 -1.65 33.66 -47.00
C TYR A 6 -0.61 34.03 -48.05
N ARG A 7 -0.10 33.05 -48.83
CA ARG A 7 0.81 33.30 -49.96
C ARG A 7 0.12 34.08 -51.06
N GLN A 8 -1.10 33.69 -51.45
CA GLN A 8 -1.92 34.43 -52.44
C GLN A 8 -2.14 35.88 -52.02
N ILE A 9 -2.50 36.11 -50.75
CA ILE A 9 -2.70 37.46 -50.23
C ILE A 9 -1.44 38.31 -50.35
N ILE A 10 -0.25 37.72 -50.05
CA ILE A 10 1.05 38.42 -50.18
C ILE A 10 1.30 38.79 -51.64
N LEU A 11 1.05 37.87 -52.60
CA LEU A 11 1.25 38.10 -54.02
C LEU A 11 0.29 39.16 -54.56
N GLU A 12 -0.99 39.10 -54.18
CA GLU A 12 -1.99 40.10 -54.58
C GLU A 12 -1.68 41.50 -54.07
N MET A 13 -1.24 41.60 -52.80
CA MET A 13 -0.81 42.89 -52.24
C MET A 13 0.41 43.45 -52.94
N ALA A 14 1.38 42.63 -53.30
CA ALA A 14 2.53 43.04 -54.04
C ALA A 14 2.19 43.52 -55.45
N ASN A 15 1.28 42.77 -56.16
CA ASN A 15 0.76 43.17 -57.46
C ASN A 15 -0.01 44.50 -57.45
N LYS A 16 -0.62 44.87 -56.31
CA LYS A 16 -1.23 46.17 -56.06
C LYS A 16 -0.27 47.26 -55.69
N GLY A 17 1.03 47.01 -55.74
CA GLY A 17 2.09 48.02 -55.45
C GLY A 17 2.36 48.23 -53.98
N VAL A 18 1.85 47.40 -53.07
CA VAL A 18 2.08 47.53 -51.61
C VAL A 18 3.52 47.14 -51.29
N SER A 19 4.24 47.95 -50.55
CA SER A 19 5.62 47.68 -50.23
C SER A 19 5.82 46.46 -49.32
N ILE A 20 6.97 45.77 -49.45
CA ILE A 20 7.33 44.61 -48.60
C ILE A 20 7.22 44.96 -47.12
N ARG A 21 7.59 46.19 -46.73
CA ARG A 21 7.53 46.69 -45.37
C ARG A 21 6.11 46.77 -44.84
N GLU A 22 5.22 47.15 -45.69
CA GLU A 22 3.79 47.37 -45.38
C GLU A 22 3.06 46.04 -45.34
N ILE A 23 3.30 45.13 -46.31
CA ILE A 23 2.79 43.74 -46.30
C ILE A 23 3.19 43.00 -45.03
N SER A 24 4.49 43.13 -44.65
CA SER A 24 5.04 42.55 -43.44
C SER A 24 4.32 43.02 -42.17
N ARG A 25 4.01 44.32 -42.11
CA ARG A 25 3.30 44.97 -40.98
C ARG A 25 1.84 44.55 -40.93
N MET A 26 1.14 44.59 -42.06
CA MET A 26 -0.27 44.28 -42.14
C MET A 26 -0.56 42.79 -41.84
N LEU A 27 0.24 41.88 -42.37
CA LEU A 27 0.04 40.46 -42.21
C LEU A 27 0.79 39.86 -40.99
N LYS A 28 1.52 40.70 -40.24
CA LYS A 28 2.34 40.30 -39.08
C LYS A 28 3.31 39.12 -39.39
N VAL A 29 3.91 39.15 -40.59
CA VAL A 29 4.92 38.16 -41.03
C VAL A 29 6.27 38.85 -41.24
N SER A 30 7.36 38.06 -41.12
CA SER A 30 8.71 38.63 -41.31
C SER A 30 8.90 39.14 -42.75
N ARG A 31 9.70 40.23 -42.96
CA ARG A 31 10.06 40.74 -44.29
C ARG A 31 10.74 39.68 -45.15
N ASN A 32 11.55 38.82 -44.52
CA ASN A 32 12.18 37.70 -45.23
C ASN A 32 11.17 36.71 -45.74
N THR A 33 10.11 36.46 -44.97
CA THR A 33 9.01 35.60 -45.39
C THR A 33 8.24 36.19 -46.59
N VAL A 34 7.98 37.49 -46.59
CA VAL A 34 7.36 38.17 -47.73
C VAL A 34 8.28 38.07 -48.98
N ARG A 35 9.58 38.36 -48.88
CA ARG A 35 10.55 38.19 -49.98
C ARG A 35 10.58 36.76 -50.50
N ASP A 36 10.57 35.77 -49.59
CA ASP A 36 10.60 34.36 -49.93
C ASP A 36 9.36 33.94 -50.74
N VAL A 37 8.18 34.48 -50.41
CA VAL A 37 6.95 34.30 -51.19
C VAL A 37 7.00 34.96 -52.53
N LEU A 38 7.47 36.21 -52.63
CA LEU A 38 7.62 36.92 -53.88
C LEU A 38 8.61 36.28 -54.85
N ASN A 39 9.71 35.75 -54.32
CA ASN A 39 10.74 35.06 -55.12
C ASN A 39 10.35 33.68 -55.58
N LYS A 40 9.54 32.94 -54.78
CA LYS A 40 9.15 31.53 -55.06
C LYS A 40 7.75 31.42 -55.66
N GLY A 41 7.02 32.52 -55.79
CA GLY A 41 5.68 32.53 -56.31
C GLY A 41 4.72 31.65 -55.48
N ASP A 42 3.67 31.15 -56.14
CA ASP A 42 2.64 30.32 -55.53
C ASP A 42 3.08 28.85 -55.32
N ASN A 43 4.29 28.50 -55.76
CA ASN A 43 4.82 27.14 -55.64
C ASN A 43 5.34 26.89 -54.22
N PRO A 44 4.65 26.07 -53.41
CA PRO A 44 5.20 25.66 -52.16
C PRO A 44 6.47 24.84 -52.40
N ALA A 45 7.55 25.10 -51.64
CA ALA A 45 8.73 24.26 -51.69
C ALA A 45 8.32 22.80 -51.58
N PRO A 46 8.81 21.90 -52.44
CA PRO A 46 8.45 20.48 -52.40
C PRO A 46 8.63 19.97 -50.97
N ALA A 47 7.62 19.29 -50.47
CA ALA A 47 7.66 18.71 -49.13
C ALA A 47 8.90 17.79 -49.09
N ARG A 48 9.85 18.06 -48.20
CA ARG A 48 11.02 17.22 -48.00
C ARG A 48 10.55 15.79 -47.78
N GLU A 49 10.89 14.88 -48.70
CA GLU A 49 10.65 13.44 -48.49
C GLU A 49 11.38 13.02 -47.20
N SER A 50 10.66 12.29 -46.37
CA SER A 50 11.26 11.76 -45.16
C SER A 50 12.38 10.78 -45.54
N LYS A 51 13.59 11.00 -45.03
CA LYS A 51 14.74 10.08 -45.13
C LYS A 51 14.35 8.62 -44.87
N TYR A 52 13.34 8.40 -44.06
CA TYR A 52 12.86 7.10 -43.61
C TYR A 52 11.56 6.64 -44.31
N GLY A 53 11.07 7.38 -45.31
CA GLY A 53 9.83 7.07 -46.05
C GLY A 53 9.83 5.67 -46.67
N ARG A 54 11.00 5.20 -47.12
CA ARG A 54 11.19 3.86 -47.68
C ARG A 54 10.87 2.71 -46.72
N HIS A 55 10.92 2.96 -45.40
CA HIS A 55 10.66 1.95 -44.36
C HIS A 55 9.20 1.95 -43.88
N LEU A 56 8.34 2.75 -44.50
CA LEU A 56 6.94 2.89 -44.13
C LEU A 56 6.15 1.56 -44.12
N PRO A 57 6.32 0.65 -45.07
CA PRO A 57 5.63 -0.65 -45.03
C PRO A 57 5.96 -1.44 -43.75
N VAL A 58 7.24 -1.54 -43.42
CA VAL A 58 7.72 -2.25 -42.22
C VAL A 58 7.23 -1.55 -40.94
N ILE A 59 7.25 -0.22 -40.91
CA ILE A 59 6.71 0.55 -39.78
C ILE A 59 5.22 0.28 -39.59
N LYS A 60 4.43 0.17 -40.67
CA LYS A 60 2.99 -0.14 -40.62
C LYS A 60 2.71 -1.54 -40.08
N GLU A 61 3.52 -2.51 -40.44
CA GLU A 61 3.46 -3.90 -39.97
C GLU A 61 3.77 -3.94 -38.47
N LEU A 62 4.92 -3.41 -38.05
CA LEU A 62 5.34 -3.36 -36.69
C LEU A 62 4.41 -2.50 -35.81
N PHE A 63 3.74 -1.48 -36.38
CA PHE A 63 2.74 -0.70 -35.65
C PHE A 63 1.56 -1.56 -35.20
N ARG A 64 1.12 -2.52 -35.99
CA ARG A 64 0.09 -3.49 -35.66
C ARG A 64 0.58 -4.48 -34.61
N ASP A 65 1.74 -5.09 -34.86
CA ASP A 65 2.32 -6.11 -33.98
C ASP A 65 2.68 -5.58 -32.60
N CYS A 66 3.24 -4.37 -32.52
CA CYS A 66 3.61 -3.70 -31.29
C CYS A 66 2.45 -2.88 -30.67
N ARG A 67 1.21 -3.03 -31.19
CA ARG A 67 0.02 -2.32 -30.69
C ARG A 67 0.20 -0.80 -30.55
N GLY A 68 0.94 -0.21 -31.50
CA GLY A 68 1.19 1.23 -31.54
C GLY A 68 2.25 1.76 -30.57
N ASN A 69 2.97 0.88 -29.86
CA ASN A 69 4.06 1.28 -28.97
C ASN A 69 5.31 1.67 -29.78
N ALA A 70 5.55 2.98 -29.93
CA ALA A 70 6.63 3.50 -30.75
C ALA A 70 8.03 3.12 -30.24
N VAL A 71 8.22 2.93 -28.94
CA VAL A 71 9.51 2.46 -28.37
C VAL A 71 9.76 1.03 -28.83
N ARG A 72 8.74 0.16 -28.70
CA ARG A 72 8.86 -1.23 -29.11
C ARG A 72 9.05 -1.36 -30.61
N ILE A 73 8.38 -0.53 -31.43
CA ILE A 73 8.59 -0.46 -32.88
C ILE A 73 10.05 -0.10 -33.19
N GLN A 74 10.63 0.86 -32.48
CA GLN A 74 12.04 1.24 -32.66
C GLN A 74 13.00 0.10 -32.35
N GLU A 75 12.76 -0.63 -31.25
CA GLU A 75 13.54 -1.82 -30.88
C GLU A 75 13.44 -2.93 -31.93
N GLU A 76 12.23 -3.23 -32.40
CA GLU A 76 12.00 -4.29 -33.42
C GLU A 76 12.58 -3.90 -34.81
N LEU A 77 12.51 -2.62 -35.18
CA LEU A 77 13.18 -2.14 -36.41
C LEU A 77 14.67 -2.38 -36.34
N ALA A 78 15.31 -2.13 -35.20
CA ALA A 78 16.74 -2.38 -35.04
C ALA A 78 17.06 -3.88 -34.98
N ALA A 79 16.26 -4.67 -34.22
CA ALA A 79 16.56 -6.08 -33.99
C ALA A 79 16.27 -7.01 -35.20
N ARG A 80 15.15 -6.76 -35.92
CA ARG A 80 14.69 -7.65 -36.99
C ARG A 80 15.06 -7.17 -38.41
N HIS A 81 15.24 -5.86 -38.58
CA HIS A 81 15.40 -5.28 -39.91
C HIS A 81 16.72 -4.49 -40.07
N ASP A 82 17.53 -4.39 -39.01
CA ASP A 82 18.77 -3.58 -38.98
C ASP A 82 18.50 -2.11 -39.37
N ILE A 83 17.31 -1.59 -39.00
CA ILE A 83 16.87 -0.23 -39.30
C ILE A 83 16.94 0.64 -38.04
N SER A 84 17.84 1.62 -38.03
CA SER A 84 17.93 2.61 -36.94
C SER A 84 17.21 3.89 -37.33
N ILE A 85 16.09 4.18 -36.64
CA ILE A 85 15.31 5.43 -36.79
C ILE A 85 15.25 6.14 -35.44
N PRO A 86 15.67 7.42 -35.36
CA PRO A 86 15.50 8.20 -34.14
C PRO A 86 14.02 8.24 -33.70
N TYR A 87 13.77 8.12 -32.40
CA TYR A 87 12.43 8.08 -31.82
C TYR A 87 11.52 9.23 -32.28
N GLN A 88 12.09 10.45 -32.35
CA GLN A 88 11.33 11.63 -32.83
C GLN A 88 10.91 11.50 -34.29
N SER A 89 11.77 10.97 -35.14
CA SER A 89 11.47 10.74 -36.57
C SER A 89 10.42 9.64 -36.74
N LEU A 90 10.53 8.55 -35.99
CA LEU A 90 9.54 7.46 -36.01
C LEU A 90 8.14 7.96 -35.56
N THR A 91 8.08 8.68 -34.46
CA THR A 91 6.79 9.23 -33.97
C THR A 91 6.21 10.29 -34.88
N TRP A 92 7.03 11.04 -35.61
CA TRP A 92 6.59 11.96 -36.64
C TRP A 92 5.97 11.21 -37.84
N ILE A 93 6.64 10.14 -38.31
CA ILE A 93 6.13 9.29 -39.40
C ILE A 93 4.78 8.67 -39.02
N ILE A 94 4.68 8.06 -37.83
CA ILE A 94 3.46 7.46 -37.30
C ILE A 94 2.31 8.49 -37.29
N ARG A 95 2.57 9.73 -36.88
CA ARG A 95 1.58 10.81 -36.85
C ARG A 95 1.21 11.31 -38.27
N LYS A 96 2.19 11.49 -39.14
CA LYS A 96 2.00 11.93 -40.51
C LYS A 96 1.14 10.94 -41.29
N GLU A 97 1.42 9.66 -41.15
CA GLU A 97 0.70 8.58 -41.79
C GLU A 97 -0.66 8.22 -41.14
N GLY A 98 -0.99 8.87 -40.05
CA GLY A 98 -2.28 8.64 -39.38
C GLY A 98 -2.44 7.25 -38.79
N LEU A 99 -1.32 6.53 -38.53
CA LEU A 99 -1.35 5.18 -38.02
C LEU A 99 -1.86 5.09 -36.57
N GLY A 100 -1.68 6.13 -35.77
CA GLY A 100 -2.25 6.23 -34.43
C GLY A 100 -3.67 6.77 -34.44
N SER A 101 -4.50 6.33 -33.49
CA SER A 101 -5.79 6.99 -33.28
C SER A 101 -5.52 8.48 -33.01
N ARG A 102 -6.08 9.37 -33.84
CA ARG A 102 -6.11 10.80 -33.53
C ARG A 102 -6.82 10.90 -32.18
N LYS A 103 -6.13 11.45 -31.15
CA LYS A 103 -6.81 11.81 -29.91
C LYS A 103 -8.02 12.65 -30.34
N LYS A 104 -9.22 12.10 -30.16
CA LYS A 104 -10.45 12.84 -30.43
C LYS A 104 -10.31 14.16 -29.68
N LYS A 105 -10.35 15.28 -30.38
CA LYS A 105 -10.47 16.59 -29.73
C LYS A 105 -11.72 16.50 -28.89
N ARG A 106 -11.64 16.71 -27.59
CA ARG A 106 -12.80 16.74 -26.71
C ARG A 106 -13.73 17.86 -27.23
N ALA A 107 -14.95 17.52 -27.52
CA ALA A 107 -15.96 18.47 -27.95
C ALA A 107 -16.59 19.24 -26.77
N GLY A 108 -16.27 18.88 -25.52
CA GLY A 108 -16.82 19.49 -24.30
C GLY A 108 -15.87 19.47 -23.12
N GLU A 109 -16.14 20.31 -22.15
CA GLU A 109 -15.46 20.35 -20.84
C GLU A 109 -16.46 19.95 -19.76
N TYR A 110 -16.05 19.06 -18.83
CA TYR A 110 -16.88 18.76 -17.66
C TYR A 110 -16.89 19.97 -16.73
N VAL A 111 -18.08 20.52 -16.51
CA VAL A 111 -18.33 21.59 -15.56
C VAL A 111 -18.97 20.97 -14.33
N PHE A 112 -18.47 21.29 -13.15
CA PHE A 112 -18.99 20.84 -11.88
C PHE A 112 -19.52 22.02 -11.09
N ALA A 113 -20.67 21.85 -10.44
CA ALA A 113 -21.15 22.81 -9.46
C ALA A 113 -20.32 22.72 -8.15
N PRO A 114 -20.22 23.82 -7.39
CA PRO A 114 -19.57 23.80 -6.09
C PRO A 114 -20.20 22.76 -5.15
N GLY A 115 -19.40 21.91 -4.52
CA GLY A 115 -19.87 20.86 -3.59
C GLY A 115 -20.62 19.70 -4.24
N GLU A 116 -20.68 19.63 -5.57
CA GLU A 116 -21.37 18.54 -6.26
C GLU A 116 -20.62 17.21 -6.15
N GLU A 117 -19.33 17.22 -6.45
CA GLU A 117 -18.54 16.01 -6.62
C GLU A 117 -17.15 16.13 -6.06
N MET A 118 -16.65 15.06 -5.46
CA MET A 118 -15.25 14.83 -5.18
C MET A 118 -14.82 13.46 -5.74
N GLN A 119 -13.53 13.28 -5.96
CA GLN A 119 -12.98 12.06 -6.53
C GLN A 119 -11.86 11.50 -5.63
N HIS A 120 -11.91 10.20 -5.39
CA HIS A 120 -10.89 9.47 -4.66
C HIS A 120 -10.30 8.36 -5.53
N ASP A 121 -8.99 8.26 -5.51
CA ASP A 121 -8.25 7.18 -6.17
C ASP A 121 -6.93 6.91 -5.45
N THR A 122 -6.26 5.79 -5.81
CA THR A 122 -4.97 5.39 -5.26
C THR A 122 -3.99 5.06 -6.37
N SER A 123 -2.70 5.34 -6.11
CA SER A 123 -1.61 4.98 -7.01
C SER A 123 -0.40 4.46 -6.24
N PRO A 124 0.25 3.39 -6.70
CA PRO A 124 1.48 2.90 -6.09
C PRO A 124 2.66 3.81 -6.48
N HIS A 125 3.38 4.35 -5.50
CA HIS A 125 4.57 5.17 -5.69
C HIS A 125 5.80 4.53 -5.06
N ASN A 126 6.97 4.70 -5.69
CA ASN A 126 8.24 4.32 -5.12
C ASN A 126 8.79 5.49 -4.28
N ILE A 127 9.04 5.27 -3.01
CA ILE A 127 9.55 6.28 -2.08
C ILE A 127 10.77 5.78 -1.32
N PHE A 128 11.56 6.70 -0.75
CA PHE A 128 12.61 6.39 0.21
C PHE A 128 12.09 6.67 1.62
N LEU A 129 11.93 5.62 2.43
CA LEU A 129 11.44 5.68 3.81
C LEU A 129 12.46 5.02 4.74
N GLY A 130 12.95 5.75 5.74
CA GLY A 130 13.97 5.24 6.66
C GLY A 130 15.23 4.72 5.95
N GLY A 131 15.67 5.39 4.87
CA GLY A 131 16.81 5.01 4.06
C GLY A 131 16.58 3.82 3.10
N ARG A 132 15.35 3.28 3.00
CA ARG A 132 15.04 2.14 2.15
C ARG A 132 14.04 2.54 1.06
N LYS A 133 14.26 2.01 -0.15
CA LYS A 133 13.29 2.16 -1.25
C LYS A 133 12.14 1.18 -1.03
N ILE A 134 10.93 1.70 -0.91
CA ILE A 134 9.71 0.91 -0.72
C ILE A 134 8.62 1.36 -1.69
N LYS A 135 7.67 0.47 -1.95
CA LYS A 135 6.45 0.77 -2.70
C LYS A 135 5.35 1.13 -1.71
N ALA A 136 4.90 2.39 -1.73
CA ALA A 136 3.82 2.90 -0.90
C ALA A 136 2.56 3.13 -1.73
N GLN A 137 1.39 3.04 -1.09
CA GLN A 137 0.12 3.41 -1.70
C GLN A 137 -0.16 4.89 -1.42
N CYS A 138 -0.17 5.70 -2.46
CA CYS A 138 -0.58 7.09 -2.41
C CYS A 138 -2.08 7.17 -2.61
N ALA A 139 -2.82 7.72 -1.66
CA ALA A 139 -4.24 8.00 -1.78
C ALA A 139 -4.44 9.51 -1.99
N ALA A 140 -5.31 9.89 -2.92
CA ALA A 140 -5.66 11.27 -3.21
C ALA A 140 -7.17 11.47 -3.14
N LEU A 141 -7.59 12.62 -2.60
CA LEU A 141 -8.96 13.12 -2.62
C LEU A 141 -8.95 14.50 -3.26
N VAL A 142 -9.78 14.71 -4.27
CA VAL A 142 -9.85 15.97 -5.05
C VAL A 142 -11.29 16.45 -5.12
N LEU A 143 -11.53 17.69 -4.77
CA LEU A 143 -12.81 18.36 -5.05
C LEU A 143 -12.88 18.69 -6.55
N SER A 144 -13.95 18.30 -7.23
CA SER A 144 -14.03 18.41 -8.70
C SER A 144 -14.16 19.84 -9.19
N TYR A 145 -14.78 20.73 -8.42
CA TYR A 145 -14.92 22.15 -8.75
C TYR A 145 -13.61 22.91 -8.50
N SER A 146 -13.15 23.02 -7.27
CA SER A 146 -11.96 23.80 -6.90
C SER A 146 -10.64 23.14 -7.29
N ARG A 147 -10.65 21.83 -7.51
CA ARG A 147 -9.44 21.01 -7.69
C ARG A 147 -8.50 21.04 -6.48
N ARG A 148 -9.05 21.38 -5.29
CA ARG A 148 -8.33 21.26 -4.03
C ARG A 148 -8.04 19.81 -3.77
N ILE A 149 -6.77 19.50 -3.41
CA ILE A 149 -6.28 18.14 -3.24
C ILE A 149 -5.83 17.89 -1.81
N TYR A 150 -6.12 16.69 -1.32
CA TYR A 150 -5.54 16.09 -0.12
C TYR A 150 -4.86 14.77 -0.50
N VAL A 151 -3.68 14.53 0.07
CA VAL A 151 -2.84 13.36 -0.22
C VAL A 151 -2.36 12.71 1.07
N GLN A 152 -2.40 11.38 1.11
CA GLN A 152 -1.83 10.60 2.22
C GLN A 152 -1.19 9.30 1.70
N TYR A 153 -0.11 8.88 2.34
CA TYR A 153 0.63 7.67 2.02
C TYR A 153 0.38 6.56 3.04
N HIS A 154 0.29 5.33 2.53
CA HIS A 154 -0.01 4.13 3.31
C HIS A 154 0.92 2.97 2.92
N PRO A 155 1.30 2.07 3.87
CA PRO A 155 2.07 0.87 3.55
C PRO A 155 1.25 -0.14 2.73
N CYS A 156 -0.05 -0.19 2.96
CA CYS A 156 -1.05 -0.97 2.23
C CYS A 156 -2.36 -0.18 2.23
N PHE A 157 -3.28 -0.51 1.33
CA PHE A 157 -4.55 0.19 1.23
C PHE A 157 -5.71 -0.79 1.22
N THR A 158 -6.26 -1.04 2.39
CA THR A 158 -7.46 -1.85 2.60
C THR A 158 -8.66 -0.95 2.91
N ARG A 159 -9.85 -1.53 3.13
CA ARG A 159 -11.04 -0.76 3.54
C ARG A 159 -10.81 0.04 4.81
N PHE A 160 -10.02 -0.48 5.75
CA PHE A 160 -9.68 0.25 6.96
C PHE A 160 -8.85 1.51 6.64
N GLU A 161 -7.78 1.38 5.84
CA GLU A 161 -6.95 2.53 5.44
C GLU A 161 -7.75 3.52 4.59
N CYS A 162 -8.64 3.06 3.72
CA CYS A 162 -9.54 3.90 2.95
C CYS A 162 -10.44 4.77 3.85
N ARG A 163 -11.07 4.19 4.87
CA ARG A 163 -11.89 4.93 5.83
C ARG A 163 -11.08 5.96 6.63
N VAL A 164 -9.87 5.57 7.07
CA VAL A 164 -8.93 6.50 7.76
C VAL A 164 -8.58 7.67 6.85
N PHE A 165 -8.22 7.38 5.61
CA PHE A 165 -7.88 8.39 4.61
C PHE A 165 -9.04 9.35 4.33
N LEU A 166 -10.23 8.80 4.06
CA LEU A 166 -11.41 9.59 3.73
C LEU A 166 -11.83 10.47 4.91
N ALA A 167 -11.84 9.94 6.16
CA ALA A 167 -12.16 10.74 7.33
C ALA A 167 -11.23 11.96 7.47
N LYS A 168 -9.91 11.74 7.37
CA LYS A 168 -8.93 12.83 7.41
C LYS A 168 -9.03 13.77 6.20
N GLY A 169 -9.33 13.23 5.01
CA GLY A 169 -9.55 14.03 3.81
C GLY A 169 -10.78 14.94 3.96
N PHE A 170 -11.87 14.44 4.51
CA PHE A 170 -13.07 15.23 4.78
C PHE A 170 -12.81 16.33 5.82
N GLU A 171 -12.05 16.00 6.88
CA GLU A 171 -11.58 16.99 7.86
C GLU A 171 -10.72 18.07 7.21
N PHE A 172 -9.76 17.69 6.35
CA PHE A 172 -8.91 18.63 5.61
C PHE A 172 -9.72 19.52 4.66
N MET A 173 -10.74 18.97 4.02
CA MET A 173 -11.65 19.73 3.15
C MET A 173 -12.67 20.57 3.95
N GLY A 174 -12.83 20.33 5.25
CA GLY A 174 -13.82 21.01 6.10
C GLY A 174 -15.26 20.65 5.75
N GLY A 175 -15.48 19.53 5.06
CA GLY A 175 -16.80 19.08 4.61
C GLY A 175 -16.68 18.02 3.52
N THR A 176 -17.82 17.60 2.96
CA THR A 176 -17.90 16.62 1.89
C THR A 176 -18.74 17.12 0.72
N ALA A 177 -18.42 16.70 -0.49
CA ALA A 177 -19.31 16.88 -1.64
C ALA A 177 -20.49 15.89 -1.58
N GLY A 178 -21.56 16.17 -2.33
CA GLY A 178 -22.76 15.32 -2.37
C GLY A 178 -22.47 13.89 -2.82
N LYS A 179 -21.47 13.70 -3.70
CA LYS A 179 -21.00 12.39 -4.15
C LYS A 179 -19.48 12.32 -4.18
N CYS A 180 -18.96 11.12 -3.93
CA CYS A 180 -17.54 10.76 -4.04
C CYS A 180 -17.38 9.69 -5.10
N ILE A 181 -16.74 10.04 -6.22
CA ILE A 181 -16.42 9.08 -7.28
C ILE A 181 -15.22 8.27 -6.85
N ILE A 182 -15.31 6.96 -7.00
CA ILE A 182 -14.32 5.97 -6.60
C ILE A 182 -14.00 5.01 -7.73
N ASP A 183 -12.82 4.38 -7.68
CA ASP A 183 -12.54 3.27 -8.58
C ASP A 183 -13.29 1.99 -8.17
N ASN A 184 -13.53 1.10 -9.15
CA ASN A 184 -14.19 -0.20 -8.95
C ASN A 184 -13.30 -1.18 -8.19
N THR A 185 -12.77 -0.80 -7.03
CA THR A 185 -11.92 -1.64 -6.21
C THR A 185 -12.72 -2.37 -5.13
N HIS A 186 -12.34 -3.62 -4.82
CA HIS A 186 -12.91 -4.41 -3.72
C HIS A 186 -12.78 -3.75 -2.33
N VAL A 187 -12.03 -2.66 -2.25
CA VAL A 187 -11.92 -1.85 -1.03
C VAL A 187 -13.26 -1.22 -0.67
N ILE A 188 -14.02 -0.74 -1.65
CA ILE A 188 -15.29 -0.03 -1.44
C ILE A 188 -16.46 -0.81 -2.04
N VAL A 189 -16.27 -1.41 -3.23
CA VAL A 189 -17.29 -2.17 -3.96
C VAL A 189 -17.32 -3.61 -3.44
N ALA A 190 -18.52 -4.12 -3.13
CA ALA A 190 -18.73 -5.51 -2.74
C ALA A 190 -18.86 -6.41 -3.96
N ASN A 191 -19.61 -5.97 -4.97
CA ASN A 191 -19.88 -6.72 -6.20
C ASN A 191 -20.31 -5.75 -7.33
N GLY A 192 -20.17 -6.16 -8.57
CA GLY A 192 -20.56 -5.38 -9.74
C GLY A 192 -19.54 -4.30 -10.12
N VAL A 193 -19.83 -3.58 -11.20
CA VAL A 193 -19.00 -2.49 -11.74
C VAL A 193 -19.90 -1.36 -12.29
N GLY A 194 -19.43 -0.12 -12.22
CA GLY A 194 -20.18 1.04 -12.70
C GLY A 194 -21.51 1.24 -11.98
N PRO A 195 -22.62 1.51 -12.69
CA PRO A 195 -23.92 1.77 -12.07
C PRO A 195 -24.51 0.61 -11.27
N ASP A 196 -24.15 -0.63 -11.65
CA ASP A 196 -24.64 -1.86 -11.01
C ASP A 196 -23.76 -2.30 -9.84
N ALA A 197 -22.77 -1.50 -9.48
CA ALA A 197 -21.87 -1.81 -8.39
C ALA A 197 -22.57 -1.66 -7.04
N ILE A 198 -22.47 -2.70 -6.23
CA ILE A 198 -22.99 -2.73 -4.86
C ILE A 198 -21.88 -2.25 -3.94
N ILE A 199 -22.09 -1.14 -3.25
CA ILE A 199 -21.17 -0.64 -2.22
C ILE A 199 -21.29 -1.53 -0.99
N THR A 200 -20.19 -1.76 -0.29
CA THR A 200 -20.24 -2.52 0.96
C THR A 200 -21.03 -1.75 2.02
N SER A 201 -21.83 -2.48 2.83
CA SER A 201 -22.66 -1.87 3.88
C SER A 201 -21.87 -0.99 4.86
N GLU A 202 -20.61 -1.37 5.13
CA GLU A 202 -19.68 -0.58 5.96
C GLU A 202 -19.37 0.79 5.32
N MET A 203 -19.14 0.83 4.00
CA MET A 203 -18.85 2.07 3.29
C MET A 203 -20.12 2.91 3.04
N GLU A 204 -21.26 2.28 2.82
CA GLU A 204 -22.53 3.01 2.77
C GLU A 204 -22.85 3.70 4.10
N HIS A 205 -22.69 2.98 5.22
CA HIS A 205 -22.87 3.56 6.55
C HIS A 205 -21.90 4.72 6.78
N PHE A 206 -20.62 4.53 6.41
CA PHE A 206 -19.61 5.59 6.49
C PHE A 206 -19.98 6.81 5.63
N GLY A 207 -20.44 6.60 4.40
CA GLY A 207 -20.90 7.68 3.52
C GLY A 207 -22.09 8.45 4.12
N ARG A 208 -23.07 7.74 4.68
CA ARG A 208 -24.24 8.35 5.35
C ARG A 208 -23.85 9.24 6.54
N MET A 209 -22.86 8.81 7.36
CA MET A 209 -22.36 9.62 8.48
C MET A 209 -21.76 10.96 8.03
N TYR A 210 -21.11 10.96 6.87
CA TYR A 210 -20.49 12.15 6.28
C TYR A 210 -21.37 12.83 5.20
N LYS A 211 -22.62 12.41 5.03
CA LYS A 211 -23.59 12.96 4.06
C LYS A 211 -23.07 12.97 2.63
N THR A 212 -22.31 11.95 2.22
CA THR A 212 -21.81 11.76 0.85
C THR A 212 -22.16 10.37 0.36
N ARG A 213 -22.38 10.22 -0.95
CA ARG A 213 -22.63 8.93 -1.60
C ARG A 213 -21.38 8.51 -2.35
N PHE A 214 -20.98 7.22 -2.21
CA PHE A 214 -19.93 6.65 -3.03
C PHE A 214 -20.53 6.16 -4.35
N GLU A 215 -19.99 6.66 -5.47
CA GLU A 215 -20.40 6.26 -6.82
C GLU A 215 -19.18 5.67 -7.54
N PRO A 216 -19.25 4.40 -7.96
CA PRO A 216 -18.19 3.78 -8.75
C PRO A 216 -18.07 4.45 -10.12
N HIS A 217 -16.84 4.54 -10.62
CA HIS A 217 -16.55 5.12 -11.92
C HIS A 217 -17.14 4.24 -13.06
N TRP A 218 -17.74 4.87 -14.07
CA TRP A 218 -18.24 4.17 -15.25
C TRP A 218 -17.08 3.71 -16.12
N LEU A 219 -17.10 2.43 -16.53
CA LEU A 219 -16.02 1.82 -17.33
C LEU A 219 -15.76 2.52 -18.67
N ASN A 220 -16.76 3.20 -19.23
CA ASN A 220 -16.72 3.83 -20.55
C ASN A 220 -16.47 5.35 -20.52
N ASP A 221 -16.20 5.94 -19.36
CA ASP A 221 -15.92 7.37 -19.24
C ASP A 221 -14.56 7.67 -18.58
N PRO A 222 -13.44 7.33 -19.27
CA PRO A 222 -12.10 7.57 -18.75
C PRO A 222 -11.78 9.05 -18.58
N ASP A 223 -12.53 9.92 -19.26
CA ASP A 223 -12.30 11.36 -19.27
C ASP A 223 -12.75 12.03 -17.96
N ARG A 224 -13.76 11.49 -17.29
CA ARG A 224 -14.23 11.96 -15.98
C ARG A 224 -13.18 11.67 -14.88
N LYS A 225 -12.52 10.51 -14.95
CA LYS A 225 -11.46 10.09 -14.02
C LYS A 225 -10.18 10.94 -14.15
N ALA A 226 -9.98 11.61 -15.28
CA ALA A 226 -8.78 12.43 -15.53
C ALA A 226 -8.54 13.55 -14.50
N ARG A 227 -9.51 13.87 -13.64
CA ARG A 227 -9.34 14.83 -12.53
C ARG A 227 -8.45 14.28 -11.41
N VAL A 228 -8.47 12.95 -11.17
CA VAL A 228 -7.66 12.29 -10.14
C VAL A 228 -6.39 11.67 -10.72
N GLU A 229 -6.41 11.16 -11.96
CA GLU A 229 -5.21 10.53 -12.57
C GLU A 229 -4.08 11.53 -12.84
N ARG A 230 -4.40 12.75 -13.31
CA ARG A 230 -3.40 13.80 -13.55
C ARG A 230 -2.66 14.24 -12.27
N PRO A 231 -3.33 14.40 -11.11
CA PRO A 231 -2.66 14.66 -9.85
C PRO A 231 -1.59 13.64 -9.48
N PHE A 232 -1.77 12.34 -9.69
CA PHE A 232 -0.76 11.34 -9.34
C PHE A 232 0.56 11.55 -10.07
N HIS A 233 0.51 11.83 -11.38
CA HIS A 233 1.71 12.19 -12.13
C HIS A 233 2.37 13.48 -11.58
N TYR A 234 1.56 14.45 -11.16
CA TYR A 234 2.08 15.68 -10.54
C TYR A 234 2.68 15.40 -9.16
N ILE A 235 2.03 14.58 -8.32
CA ILE A 235 2.54 14.17 -7.01
C ILE A 235 3.87 13.43 -7.19
N GLU A 236 3.93 12.45 -8.09
CA GLU A 236 5.10 11.63 -8.34
C GLU A 236 6.30 12.43 -8.85
N ASN A 237 6.06 13.47 -9.66
CA ASN A 237 7.13 14.29 -10.25
C ASN A 237 7.44 15.58 -9.49
N ASN A 238 6.60 15.99 -8.52
CA ASN A 238 6.81 17.24 -7.77
C ASN A 238 6.93 17.03 -6.26
N PHE A 239 6.16 16.10 -5.66
CA PHE A 239 6.25 15.85 -4.23
C PHE A 239 7.41 14.92 -3.86
N ILE A 240 7.58 13.80 -4.59
CA ILE A 240 8.58 12.77 -4.23
C ILE A 240 10.02 13.20 -4.53
N PRO A 241 10.36 13.79 -5.70
CA PRO A 241 11.75 14.04 -6.06
C PRO A 241 12.47 14.95 -5.06
N GLY A 242 13.69 14.54 -4.71
CA GLY A 242 14.54 15.29 -3.80
C GLY A 242 14.14 15.27 -2.33
N ARG A 243 13.09 14.52 -1.95
CA ARG A 243 12.67 14.35 -0.56
C ARG A 243 13.06 12.99 -0.02
N THR A 244 13.40 12.98 1.26
CA THR A 244 13.63 11.79 2.07
C THR A 244 12.65 11.81 3.25
N PHE A 245 12.19 10.64 3.65
CA PHE A 245 11.20 10.48 4.70
C PHE A 245 11.75 9.54 5.77
N THR A 246 11.59 9.92 7.02
CA THR A 246 12.06 9.11 8.16
C THR A 246 11.11 7.97 8.45
N ASP A 247 9.81 8.24 8.47
CA ASP A 247 8.76 7.27 8.77
C ASP A 247 7.42 7.67 8.12
N TRP A 248 6.37 6.87 8.37
CA TRP A 248 5.03 7.08 7.82
C TRP A 248 4.36 8.36 8.32
N GLN A 249 4.71 8.85 9.50
CA GLN A 249 4.18 10.11 10.01
C GLN A 249 4.83 11.29 9.31
N ASP A 250 6.13 11.23 9.12
CA ASP A 250 6.90 12.28 8.45
C ASP A 250 6.47 12.46 7.00
N ILE A 251 6.36 11.38 6.19
CA ILE A 251 5.89 11.50 4.80
C ILE A 251 4.49 12.12 4.74
N ASN A 252 3.60 11.77 5.66
CA ASN A 252 2.24 12.29 5.69
C ASN A 252 2.19 13.75 6.14
N ASN A 253 3.04 14.16 7.09
CA ASN A 253 3.19 15.56 7.48
C ASN A 253 3.71 16.40 6.29
N GLN A 254 4.75 15.92 5.61
CA GLN A 254 5.29 16.59 4.42
C GLN A 254 4.27 16.62 3.27
N ALA A 255 3.43 15.59 3.11
CA ALA A 255 2.37 15.57 2.10
C ALA A 255 1.28 16.61 2.38
N ILE A 256 0.86 16.76 3.64
CA ILE A 256 -0.09 17.80 4.05
C ILE A 256 0.51 19.19 3.84
N ASP A 257 1.75 19.40 4.23
CA ASP A 257 2.47 20.66 4.01
C ASP A 257 2.58 21.01 2.52
N TRP A 258 2.90 20.01 1.69
CA TRP A 258 2.94 20.19 0.25
C TRP A 258 1.56 20.50 -0.34
N CYS A 259 0.49 19.87 0.12
CA CYS A 259 -0.87 20.23 -0.27
C CYS A 259 -1.18 21.69 0.05
N ASN A 260 -0.87 22.13 1.28
CA ASN A 260 -1.22 23.46 1.77
C ASN A 260 -0.33 24.58 1.21
N LYS A 261 0.99 24.32 1.03
CA LYS A 261 1.98 25.37 0.69
C LYS A 261 2.34 25.37 -0.80
N VAL A 262 2.14 24.27 -1.52
CA VAL A 262 2.61 24.13 -2.90
C VAL A 262 1.47 23.83 -3.88
N SER A 263 0.71 22.76 -3.67
CA SER A 263 -0.26 22.30 -4.67
C SER A 263 -1.51 23.15 -4.74
N ASN A 264 -2.13 23.41 -3.59
CA ASN A 264 -3.41 24.13 -3.52
C ASN A 264 -3.28 25.66 -3.73
N PRO A 265 -2.21 26.34 -3.30
CA PRO A 265 -2.01 27.76 -3.61
C PRO A 265 -1.56 28.01 -5.06
N LYS A 266 -1.04 26.99 -5.77
CA LYS A 266 -0.49 27.17 -7.11
C LYS A 266 -1.57 27.43 -8.14
N HIS A 267 -1.45 28.53 -8.90
CA HIS A 267 -2.35 28.87 -9.99
C HIS A 267 -2.42 27.73 -11.03
N LYS A 268 -3.60 27.29 -11.38
CA LYS A 268 -3.87 26.27 -12.41
C LYS A 268 -4.48 26.92 -13.65
N ARG A 269 -3.75 26.91 -14.76
CA ARG A 269 -4.19 27.52 -16.03
C ARG A 269 -5.59 27.09 -16.47
N SER A 270 -5.94 25.82 -16.29
CA SER A 270 -7.26 25.30 -16.69
C SER A 270 -8.38 25.67 -15.71
N LEU A 271 -8.06 26.22 -14.53
CA LEU A 271 -9.03 26.74 -13.56
C LEU A 271 -9.10 28.27 -13.63
N GLY A 272 -8.06 28.93 -14.20
CA GLY A 272 -7.93 30.38 -14.23
C GLY A 272 -7.54 31.00 -12.88
N MET A 273 -7.42 30.19 -11.83
CA MET A 273 -7.07 30.62 -10.46
C MET A 273 -6.38 29.49 -9.69
N SER A 274 -6.03 29.74 -8.43
CA SER A 274 -5.55 28.68 -7.55
C SER A 274 -6.70 27.82 -7.01
N PRO A 275 -6.47 26.53 -6.69
CA PRO A 275 -7.44 25.71 -5.98
C PRO A 275 -7.95 26.35 -4.68
N ASP A 276 -7.10 27.02 -3.92
CA ASP A 276 -7.48 27.69 -2.69
C ASP A 276 -8.45 28.86 -2.95
N ALA A 277 -8.25 29.65 -4.00
CA ALA A 277 -9.16 30.71 -4.39
C ALA A 277 -10.53 30.16 -4.82
N ALA A 278 -10.53 29.10 -5.64
CA ALA A 278 -11.77 28.43 -6.05
C ALA A 278 -12.48 27.76 -4.88
N TYR A 279 -11.72 27.22 -3.90
CA TYR A 279 -12.28 26.57 -2.72
C TYR A 279 -13.04 27.54 -1.80
N ILE A 280 -12.69 28.80 -1.75
CA ILE A 280 -13.46 29.82 -1.00
C ILE A 280 -14.90 29.84 -1.49
N MET A 281 -15.11 29.69 -2.79
CA MET A 281 -16.45 29.65 -3.41
C MET A 281 -17.15 28.31 -3.21
N GLU A 282 -16.39 27.20 -3.13
CA GLU A 282 -16.94 25.85 -2.99
C GLU A 282 -17.30 25.50 -1.54
N LYS A 283 -16.51 25.99 -0.58
CA LYS A 283 -16.64 25.63 0.83
C LYS A 283 -18.06 25.77 1.42
N PRO A 284 -18.83 26.84 1.12
CA PRO A 284 -20.20 26.98 1.64
C PRO A 284 -21.18 25.91 1.12
N SER A 285 -20.86 25.28 -0.03
CA SER A 285 -21.70 24.26 -0.67
C SER A 285 -21.36 22.83 -0.23
N LEU A 286 -20.31 22.66 0.58
CA LEU A 286 -19.97 21.35 1.13
C LEU A 286 -20.92 20.96 2.25
N ASN A 287 -21.27 19.67 2.33
CA ASN A 287 -21.99 19.13 3.46
C ASN A 287 -21.12 19.25 4.74
N PRO A 288 -21.67 19.76 5.84
CA PRO A 288 -20.93 19.91 7.08
C PRO A 288 -20.54 18.54 7.64
N LEU A 289 -19.37 18.51 8.26
CA LEU A 289 -18.89 17.33 9.02
C LEU A 289 -19.84 17.04 10.20
N PRO A 290 -19.92 15.77 10.64
CA PRO A 290 -20.62 15.45 11.88
C PRO A 290 -19.99 16.22 13.04
N PRO A 291 -20.80 16.63 14.05
CA PRO A 291 -20.31 17.41 15.21
C PRO A 291 -19.16 16.73 15.95
N VAL A 292 -19.17 15.41 15.96
CA VAL A 292 -18.08 14.57 16.46
C VAL A 292 -17.72 13.58 15.38
N SER A 293 -16.52 13.72 14.83
CA SER A 293 -16.01 12.73 13.87
C SER A 293 -15.72 11.42 14.62
N PRO A 294 -16.45 10.33 14.31
CA PRO A 294 -16.22 9.07 15.00
C PRO A 294 -14.82 8.54 14.66
N PRO A 295 -14.06 8.06 15.65
CA PRO A 295 -12.75 7.52 15.40
C PRO A 295 -12.83 6.29 14.48
N VAL A 296 -12.02 6.26 13.44
CA VAL A 296 -11.93 5.11 12.55
C VAL A 296 -10.99 4.07 13.16
N TYR A 297 -11.55 2.94 13.57
CA TYR A 297 -10.77 1.81 14.06
C TYR A 297 -11.39 0.48 13.62
N LYS A 298 -10.64 -0.60 13.80
CA LYS A 298 -11.12 -1.98 13.60
C LYS A 298 -10.85 -2.79 14.85
N SER A 299 -11.89 -3.39 15.43
CA SER A 299 -11.78 -4.22 16.62
C SER A 299 -11.50 -5.67 16.29
N PHE A 300 -10.66 -6.30 17.11
CA PHE A 300 -10.34 -7.72 17.10
C PHE A 300 -10.37 -8.25 18.53
N TYR A 301 -10.81 -9.47 18.72
CA TYR A 301 -10.66 -10.17 20.00
C TYR A 301 -9.44 -11.09 19.93
N ARG A 302 -8.52 -10.96 20.89
CA ARG A 302 -7.29 -11.76 20.96
C ARG A 302 -7.09 -12.30 22.37
N VAL A 303 -6.59 -13.52 22.46
CA VAL A 303 -6.16 -14.12 23.71
C VAL A 303 -4.73 -13.72 23.99
N VAL A 304 -4.46 -13.34 25.23
CA VAL A 304 -3.09 -13.00 25.68
C VAL A 304 -2.28 -14.27 25.75
N ASP A 305 -1.13 -14.29 25.09
CA ASP A 305 -0.21 -15.42 25.11
C ASP A 305 0.49 -15.57 26.47
N ILE A 306 1.19 -16.71 26.65
CA ILE A 306 1.95 -17.02 27.89
C ILE A 306 3.08 -16.02 28.15
N GLN A 307 3.48 -15.25 27.15
CA GLN A 307 4.51 -14.23 27.26
C GLN A 307 3.92 -12.84 27.57
N GLY A 308 2.61 -12.71 27.74
CA GLY A 308 1.93 -11.45 28.05
C GLY A 308 1.75 -10.52 26.84
N TYR A 309 1.57 -11.07 25.64
CA TYR A 309 1.33 -10.31 24.43
C TYR A 309 0.01 -10.67 23.77
N VAL A 310 -0.56 -9.72 23.05
CA VAL A 310 -1.60 -9.95 22.05
C VAL A 310 -1.03 -9.76 20.66
N GLN A 311 -1.48 -10.56 19.70
CA GLN A 311 -1.06 -10.45 18.31
C GLN A 311 -2.05 -9.60 17.52
N LEU A 312 -1.54 -8.60 16.80
CA LEU A 312 -2.28 -7.84 15.81
C LEU A 312 -1.45 -7.78 14.52
N GLU A 313 -2.05 -8.24 13.41
CA GLU A 313 -1.32 -8.48 12.16
C GLU A 313 -0.15 -9.45 12.41
N THR A 314 1.09 -9.10 12.05
CA THR A 314 2.28 -9.92 12.35
C THR A 314 3.00 -9.50 13.63
N ASN A 315 2.58 -8.41 14.27
CA ASN A 315 3.28 -7.83 15.42
C ASN A 315 2.61 -8.19 16.75
N ARG A 316 3.39 -8.11 17.84
CA ARG A 316 2.94 -8.45 19.19
C ARG A 316 3.02 -7.22 20.09
N TYR A 317 1.97 -7.01 20.88
CA TYR A 317 1.83 -5.87 21.78
C TYR A 317 1.64 -6.35 23.21
N SER A 318 2.47 -5.87 24.13
CA SER A 318 2.45 -6.33 25.51
C SER A 318 1.21 -5.83 26.26
N VAL A 319 0.76 -6.63 27.21
CA VAL A 319 -0.26 -6.24 28.19
C VAL A 319 0.20 -6.63 29.59
N PRO A 320 -0.36 -6.08 30.67
CA PRO A 320 -0.02 -6.48 32.02
C PRO A 320 -0.07 -8.00 32.19
N HIS A 321 0.97 -8.60 32.73
CA HIS A 321 1.15 -10.06 32.85
C HIS A 321 0.00 -10.79 33.58
N LYS A 322 -0.73 -10.08 34.43
CA LYS A 322 -1.93 -10.58 35.15
C LYS A 322 -3.07 -10.97 34.20
N LEU A 323 -3.02 -10.51 32.95
CA LEU A 323 -4.04 -10.78 31.91
C LEU A 323 -3.68 -11.95 30.99
N VAL A 324 -2.61 -12.71 31.30
CA VAL A 324 -2.25 -13.91 30.53
C VAL A 324 -3.44 -14.89 30.50
N GLY A 325 -3.80 -15.36 29.31
CA GLY A 325 -4.96 -16.23 29.07
C GLY A 325 -6.30 -15.48 28.92
N ALA A 326 -6.37 -14.19 29.24
CA ALA A 326 -7.59 -13.40 29.06
C ALA A 326 -7.86 -13.11 27.57
N ARG A 327 -9.14 -13.03 27.21
CA ARG A 327 -9.58 -12.56 25.89
C ARG A 327 -9.83 -11.06 25.94
N LEU A 328 -9.02 -10.29 25.21
CA LEU A 328 -9.05 -8.83 25.19
C LEU A 328 -9.52 -8.30 23.84
N GLU A 329 -10.16 -7.13 23.87
CA GLU A 329 -10.47 -6.36 22.68
C GLU A 329 -9.24 -5.54 22.27
N VAL A 330 -8.79 -5.69 21.01
CA VAL A 330 -7.66 -4.99 20.42
C VAL A 330 -8.18 -4.09 19.32
N GLN A 331 -8.14 -2.79 19.50
CA GLN A 331 -8.56 -1.79 18.54
C GLN A 331 -7.36 -1.30 17.72
N LYS A 332 -7.41 -1.58 16.41
CA LYS A 332 -6.45 -1.09 15.42
C LYS A 332 -6.86 0.31 14.99
N HIS A 333 -6.12 1.33 15.39
CA HIS A 333 -6.18 2.69 14.84
C HIS A 333 -5.07 2.90 13.81
N TRP A 334 -5.06 4.06 13.13
CA TRP A 334 -4.03 4.34 12.13
C TRP A 334 -2.60 4.27 12.69
N ASN A 335 -2.34 5.01 13.76
CA ASN A 335 -1.01 5.16 14.36
C ASN A 335 -0.87 4.52 15.74
N LYS A 336 -1.93 3.93 16.28
CA LYS A 336 -1.91 3.33 17.62
C LYS A 336 -2.74 2.05 17.69
N VAL A 337 -2.43 1.25 18.71
CA VAL A 337 -3.18 0.06 19.10
C VAL A 337 -3.67 0.27 20.53
N LEU A 338 -4.98 0.26 20.73
CA LEU A 338 -5.61 0.33 22.03
C LEU A 338 -6.08 -1.06 22.43
N ILE A 339 -5.82 -1.45 23.67
CA ILE A 339 -6.19 -2.77 24.17
C ILE A 339 -7.08 -2.60 25.39
N TYR A 340 -8.23 -3.28 25.38
CA TYR A 340 -9.24 -3.18 26.41
C TYR A 340 -9.54 -4.55 27.02
N ASN A 341 -9.67 -4.56 28.34
CA ASN A 341 -10.33 -5.64 29.08
C ASN A 341 -11.73 -5.19 29.44
N LYS A 342 -12.73 -5.74 28.75
CA LYS A 342 -14.12 -5.24 28.80
C LYS A 342 -14.13 -3.75 28.40
N GLN A 343 -14.48 -2.85 29.31
CA GLN A 343 -14.53 -1.40 29.07
C GLN A 343 -13.28 -0.63 29.54
N THR A 344 -12.34 -1.32 30.21
CA THR A 344 -11.15 -0.68 30.77
C THR A 344 -9.98 -0.77 29.80
N LYS A 345 -9.41 0.38 29.43
CA LYS A 345 -8.16 0.43 28.64
C LYS A 345 -6.99 -0.08 29.48
N VAL A 346 -6.35 -1.16 29.03
CA VAL A 346 -5.23 -1.81 29.75
C VAL A 346 -3.87 -1.53 29.11
N ALA A 347 -3.84 -1.15 27.83
CA ALA A 347 -2.61 -0.76 27.16
C ALA A 347 -2.89 0.16 25.96
N GLU A 348 -1.91 1.00 25.64
CA GLU A 348 -1.86 1.82 24.42
C GLU A 348 -0.44 1.76 23.85
N HIS A 349 -0.32 1.32 22.61
CA HIS A 349 0.95 1.20 21.89
C HIS A 349 0.93 2.04 20.63
N THR A 350 2.09 2.53 20.19
CA THR A 350 2.28 2.99 18.82
C THR A 350 2.17 1.79 17.88
N ARG A 351 1.34 1.91 16.84
CA ARG A 351 1.19 0.83 15.85
C ARG A 351 2.46 0.72 15.00
N ILE A 352 2.97 -0.48 14.87
CA ILE A 352 4.14 -0.80 14.05
C ILE A 352 3.65 -0.98 12.60
N LEU A 353 4.08 -0.09 11.70
CA LEU A 353 3.65 -0.04 10.29
C LEU A 353 4.72 -0.54 9.32
N ASP A 354 6.00 -0.46 9.71
CA ASP A 354 7.18 -0.64 8.85
C ASP A 354 7.92 -1.96 9.08
N LYS A 355 7.55 -2.69 10.14
CA LYS A 355 8.22 -3.93 10.57
C LYS A 355 7.21 -5.06 10.74
N LYS A 356 7.68 -6.29 10.48
CA LYS A 356 6.94 -7.53 10.73
C LYS A 356 7.59 -8.28 11.87
N ASP A 357 6.80 -9.14 12.54
CA ASP A 357 7.24 -10.03 13.61
C ASP A 357 7.96 -9.33 14.75
N THR A 358 7.63 -8.06 14.98
CA THR A 358 8.24 -7.20 16.00
C THR A 358 7.38 -7.20 17.26
N ARG A 359 8.03 -6.99 18.42
CA ARG A 359 7.37 -6.85 19.73
C ARG A 359 7.43 -5.40 20.19
N SER A 360 6.29 -4.87 20.62
CA SER A 360 6.18 -3.61 21.34
C SER A 360 5.92 -3.92 22.81
N THR A 361 6.87 -3.60 23.69
CA THR A 361 6.81 -3.88 25.13
C THR A 361 6.77 -2.59 25.91
N LEU A 362 5.73 -2.41 26.74
CA LEU A 362 5.62 -1.27 27.66
C LEU A 362 6.26 -1.61 29.02
N PRO A 363 6.87 -0.61 29.67
CA PRO A 363 7.39 -0.77 31.03
C PRO A 363 6.29 -1.24 31.99
N GLY A 364 6.62 -2.11 32.93
CA GLY A 364 5.71 -2.62 33.95
C GLY A 364 4.75 -3.72 33.49
N HIS A 365 4.66 -4.04 32.21
CA HIS A 365 3.81 -5.15 31.72
C HIS A 365 4.38 -6.52 32.09
N HIS A 366 5.69 -6.64 32.14
CA HIS A 366 6.38 -7.86 32.58
C HIS A 366 7.03 -7.62 33.92
N PRO A 367 6.81 -8.50 34.92
CA PRO A 367 7.57 -8.42 36.14
C PRO A 367 9.05 -8.62 35.83
N PRO A 368 9.96 -8.00 36.55
CA PRO A 368 11.37 -8.30 36.42
C PRO A 368 11.52 -9.80 36.63
N LEU A 369 12.14 -10.50 35.67
CA LEU A 369 12.55 -11.88 35.86
C LEU A 369 13.56 -11.89 37.01
N ASN A 370 13.07 -12.11 38.23
CA ASN A 370 13.93 -12.40 39.34
C ASN A 370 14.65 -13.71 38.99
N ARG A 371 15.87 -13.64 38.44
CA ARG A 371 16.74 -14.78 38.22
C ARG A 371 17.00 -15.60 39.48
N LYS A 372 16.56 -15.10 40.66
CA LYS A 372 16.65 -15.77 41.97
C LYS A 372 15.44 -16.65 42.29
N ILE A 373 14.43 -16.77 41.44
CA ILE A 373 13.47 -17.88 41.50
C ILE A 373 13.92 -18.97 40.51
N SER A 374 15.20 -19.29 40.43
CA SER A 374 15.59 -20.68 40.29
C SER A 374 15.15 -21.31 41.59
N HIS A 375 14.25 -22.26 41.53
CA HIS A 375 13.84 -23.05 42.66
C HIS A 375 15.09 -23.53 43.40
N GLN A 376 15.44 -22.90 44.55
CA GLN A 376 16.57 -23.27 45.38
C GLN A 376 16.28 -24.55 46.18
N GLY A 377 15.21 -25.24 45.86
CA GLY A 377 14.82 -26.50 46.45
C GLY A 377 14.35 -27.53 45.40
N PRO A 378 14.30 -28.78 45.77
CA PRO A 378 13.78 -29.85 44.93
C PRO A 378 12.29 -29.57 44.58
N CYS A 379 11.85 -29.79 43.32
CA CYS A 379 10.47 -29.69 42.96
C CYS A 379 9.62 -30.79 43.60
N LYS A 380 8.30 -30.65 43.64
CA LYS A 380 7.38 -31.64 44.22
C LYS A 380 7.61 -33.04 43.69
N GLU A 381 7.81 -33.17 42.37
CA GLU A 381 8.07 -34.41 41.67
C GLU A 381 9.41 -35.00 42.07
N GLU A 382 10.43 -34.18 42.33
CA GLU A 382 11.74 -34.61 42.81
C GLU A 382 11.66 -35.14 44.25
N ILE A 383 10.94 -34.44 45.13
CA ILE A 383 10.75 -34.89 46.52
C ILE A 383 10.03 -36.23 46.56
N LEU A 384 9.07 -36.47 45.65
CA LEU A 384 8.35 -37.75 45.59
C LEU A 384 9.15 -38.89 44.97
N LEU A 385 10.18 -38.62 44.21
CA LEU A 385 11.02 -39.59 43.52
C LEU A 385 12.29 -39.91 44.30
N THR A 386 12.72 -39.08 45.24
CA THR A 386 14.00 -39.21 45.95
C THR A 386 13.80 -39.59 47.41
N GLY A 387 14.84 -40.18 47.99
CA GLY A 387 14.87 -40.59 49.41
C GLY A 387 14.46 -42.01 49.68
N TYR A 388 14.11 -42.80 48.68
CA TYR A 388 13.71 -44.20 48.83
C TYR A 388 14.78 -45.19 48.36
N ASN A 389 15.57 -44.86 47.34
CA ASN A 389 16.57 -45.73 46.76
C ASN A 389 17.70 -44.92 46.12
N GLN A 390 18.96 -45.25 46.42
CA GLN A 390 20.14 -44.53 45.93
C GLN A 390 20.30 -44.53 44.42
N GLU A 391 19.94 -45.60 43.73
CA GLU A 391 20.00 -45.69 42.28
C GLU A 391 18.94 -44.74 41.63
N LEU A 392 17.75 -44.73 42.16
CA LEU A 392 16.70 -43.81 41.68
C LEU A 392 17.10 -42.36 41.94
N ASP A 393 17.66 -42.05 43.12
CA ASP A 393 18.15 -40.70 43.45
C ASP A 393 19.22 -40.23 42.45
N PHE A 394 20.16 -41.12 42.14
CA PHE A 394 21.20 -40.83 41.17
C PHE A 394 20.68 -40.69 39.77
N TYR A 395 19.69 -41.50 39.36
CA TYR A 395 19.01 -41.39 38.07
C TYR A 395 18.27 -40.04 37.94
N VAL A 396 17.51 -39.64 38.94
CA VAL A 396 16.77 -38.40 39.02
C VAL A 396 17.69 -37.19 38.87
N GLN A 397 18.81 -37.15 39.59
CA GLN A 397 19.79 -36.07 39.50
C GLN A 397 20.39 -35.94 38.09
N ASN A 398 20.77 -37.04 37.48
CA ASN A 398 21.36 -37.06 36.15
C ASN A 398 20.31 -36.72 35.05
N LEU A 399 19.10 -37.23 35.17
CA LEU A 399 17.99 -36.90 34.29
C LEU A 399 17.73 -35.37 34.32
N LYS A 400 17.71 -34.78 35.51
CA LYS A 400 17.52 -33.32 35.69
C LYS A 400 18.65 -32.52 35.04
N LYS A 401 19.91 -32.89 35.26
CA LYS A 401 21.09 -32.23 34.65
C LYS A 401 21.06 -32.27 33.12
N ARG A 402 20.65 -33.38 32.52
CA ARG A 402 20.62 -33.59 31.06
C ARG A 402 19.38 -33.01 30.35
N SER A 403 18.38 -32.60 31.11
CA SER A 403 17.05 -32.19 30.58
C SER A 403 17.00 -30.81 29.93
N ARG A 404 18.09 -30.03 29.83
CA ARG A 404 18.16 -28.71 29.12
C ARG A 404 16.94 -27.82 29.35
N GLY A 405 16.56 -27.58 30.60
CA GLY A 405 15.40 -26.72 30.95
C GLY A 405 14.06 -27.45 31.06
N ARG A 406 13.96 -28.74 30.70
CA ARG A 406 12.73 -29.55 30.80
C ARG A 406 12.73 -30.47 32.03
N GLY A 407 13.59 -30.20 33.05
CA GLY A 407 13.80 -31.06 34.20
C GLY A 407 12.51 -31.46 34.91
N VAL A 408 11.66 -30.51 35.27
CA VAL A 408 10.39 -30.76 35.96
C VAL A 408 9.44 -31.63 35.13
N LEU A 409 9.36 -31.38 33.81
CA LEU A 409 8.51 -32.18 32.90
C LEU A 409 8.98 -33.64 32.84
N ASN A 410 10.29 -33.87 32.74
CA ASN A 410 10.85 -35.21 32.71
C ASN A 410 10.72 -35.93 34.06
N LEU A 411 10.87 -35.23 35.19
CA LEU A 411 10.60 -35.80 36.50
C LEU A 411 9.15 -36.19 36.70
N ARG A 412 8.22 -35.36 36.21
CA ARG A 412 6.77 -35.69 36.21
C ARG A 412 6.49 -36.96 35.39
N ARG A 413 7.14 -37.07 34.26
CA ARG A 413 7.00 -38.25 33.39
C ARG A 413 7.58 -39.50 34.04
N LEU A 414 8.74 -39.37 34.69
CA LEU A 414 9.36 -40.47 35.48
C LEU A 414 8.50 -40.89 36.66
N LEU A 415 7.89 -39.94 37.38
CA LEU A 415 6.93 -40.21 38.47
C LEU A 415 5.68 -40.95 37.99
N ASN A 416 5.19 -40.60 36.78
CA ASN A 416 4.08 -41.34 36.18
C ASN A 416 4.47 -42.78 35.86
N LEU A 417 5.69 -43.03 35.32
CA LEU A 417 6.18 -44.38 35.09
C LEU A 417 6.26 -45.19 36.41
N GLN A 418 6.84 -44.58 37.48
CA GLN A 418 6.89 -45.20 38.78
C GLN A 418 5.49 -45.61 39.32
N ARG A 419 4.45 -44.81 39.01
CA ARG A 419 3.07 -45.09 39.46
C ARG A 419 2.34 -46.06 38.59
N SER A 420 2.73 -46.17 37.32
CA SER A 420 2.05 -47.04 36.34
C SER A 420 2.56 -48.45 36.32
N TYR A 421 3.76 -48.70 36.86
CA TYR A 421 4.38 -50.02 36.82
C TYR A 421 4.69 -50.54 38.24
N PRO A 422 4.72 -51.89 38.45
CA PRO A 422 5.17 -52.46 39.73
C PRO A 422 6.58 -52.03 40.08
N VAL A 423 6.89 -51.99 41.39
CA VAL A 423 8.15 -51.45 41.92
C VAL A 423 9.37 -52.22 41.39
N GLU A 424 9.31 -53.55 41.37
CA GLU A 424 10.41 -54.41 40.97
C GLU A 424 10.80 -54.23 39.50
N PRO A 425 9.90 -54.37 38.48
CA PRO A 425 10.23 -54.09 37.10
C PRO A 425 10.68 -52.64 36.85
N PHE A 426 10.09 -51.68 37.56
CA PHE A 426 10.50 -50.26 37.45
C PHE A 426 11.95 -50.08 37.93
N MET A 427 12.33 -50.62 39.12
CA MET A 427 13.67 -50.50 39.66
C MET A 427 14.68 -51.26 38.82
N ALA A 428 14.35 -52.46 38.32
CA ALA A 428 15.19 -53.21 37.40
C ALA A 428 15.45 -52.40 36.11
N GLY A 429 14.42 -51.71 35.62
CA GLY A 429 14.55 -50.76 34.49
C GLY A 429 15.47 -49.61 34.78
N ILE A 430 15.38 -49.00 35.97
CA ILE A 430 16.29 -47.89 36.42
C ILE A 430 17.72 -48.39 36.50
N SER A 431 17.99 -49.54 37.14
CA SER A 431 19.35 -50.12 37.26
C SER A 431 19.95 -50.36 35.87
N LYS A 432 19.18 -50.96 34.97
CA LYS A 432 19.63 -51.24 33.60
C LYS A 432 19.86 -49.93 32.83
N ALA A 433 18.98 -48.93 33.00
CA ALA A 433 19.17 -47.62 32.37
C ALA A 433 20.43 -46.90 32.88
N LEU A 434 20.76 -47.01 34.17
CA LEU A 434 22.00 -46.45 34.72
C LEU A 434 23.24 -47.16 34.17
N GLN A 435 23.21 -48.47 34.06
CA GLN A 435 24.32 -49.29 33.52
C GLN A 435 24.68 -48.84 32.08
N TYR A 436 23.68 -48.52 31.27
CA TYR A 436 23.88 -48.05 29.90
C TYR A 436 23.90 -46.50 29.74
N GLY A 437 23.84 -45.75 30.84
CA GLY A 437 23.78 -44.27 30.78
C GLY A 437 22.59 -43.71 30.03
N LEU A 438 21.46 -44.39 30.04
CA LEU A 438 20.25 -44.09 29.28
C LEU A 438 19.31 -43.20 30.08
N TYR A 439 19.02 -41.99 29.56
CA TYR A 439 18.10 -41.00 30.17
C TYR A 439 16.94 -40.64 29.27
N ASP A 440 16.66 -41.41 28.24
CA ASP A 440 15.47 -41.32 27.42
C ASP A 440 14.32 -42.10 28.07
N LEU A 441 13.27 -41.39 28.49
CA LEU A 441 12.14 -41.97 29.22
C LEU A 441 11.27 -42.90 28.39
N ALA A 442 11.23 -42.75 27.05
CA ALA A 442 10.49 -43.66 26.20
C ALA A 442 11.20 -45.00 26.06
N ARG A 443 12.52 -45.00 26.00
CA ARG A 443 13.34 -46.21 26.03
C ARG A 443 13.36 -46.88 27.42
N LEU A 444 13.38 -46.09 28.48
CA LEU A 444 13.23 -46.59 29.84
C LEU A 444 11.91 -47.34 30.00
N GLU A 445 10.80 -46.75 29.53
CA GLU A 445 9.49 -47.36 29.57
C GLU A 445 9.43 -48.73 28.85
N LYS A 446 10.10 -48.83 27.69
CA LYS A 446 10.22 -50.07 26.95
C LYS A 446 11.00 -51.12 27.76
N ILE A 447 12.11 -50.77 28.44
CA ILE A 447 12.86 -51.67 29.29
C ILE A 447 12.03 -52.16 30.48
N ILE A 448 11.24 -51.27 31.09
CA ILE A 448 10.31 -51.65 32.17
C ILE A 448 9.26 -52.61 31.69
N LEU A 449 8.66 -52.35 30.49
CA LEU A 449 7.70 -53.27 29.87
C LEU A 449 8.31 -54.64 29.58
N ASP A 450 9.51 -54.68 29.00
CA ASP A 450 10.19 -55.95 28.70
C ASP A 450 10.42 -56.76 29.99
N ASN A 451 10.83 -56.10 31.10
CA ASN A 451 11.01 -56.73 32.40
C ASN A 451 9.64 -57.20 33.01
N THR A 452 8.55 -56.48 32.78
CA THR A 452 7.23 -56.83 33.26
C THR A 452 6.64 -58.02 32.46
N ALA A 453 6.91 -58.08 31.15
CA ALA A 453 6.44 -59.13 30.27
C ALA A 453 7.12 -60.48 30.56
N GLY A 454 8.41 -60.47 30.97
CA GLY A 454 9.13 -61.69 31.33
C GLY A 454 8.53 -62.46 32.54
N ASP A 455 7.95 -61.73 33.50
CA ASP A 455 7.40 -62.35 34.73
C ASP A 455 5.91 -62.77 34.58
N PHE A 456 5.20 -62.31 33.58
CA PHE A 456 3.77 -62.59 33.41
C PHE A 456 3.41 -63.53 32.22
N PHE A 457 4.37 -63.86 31.36
CA PHE A 457 4.11 -64.64 30.13
C PHE A 457 4.88 -65.96 30.05
N ASP A 458 5.38 -66.47 31.15
CA ASP A 458 5.77 -67.91 31.20
C ASP A 458 4.52 -68.76 31.30
N LEU A 459 3.87 -68.92 30.17
CA LEU A 459 2.89 -69.98 29.92
C LEU A 459 3.66 -71.16 29.33
N SER A 460 4.31 -71.94 30.19
CA SER A 460 4.69 -73.34 29.87
C SER A 460 3.47 -74.22 29.94
#